data_14ea0bb37ef30c20977645be63497188
#
_entry.id   14ea0bb37ef30c20977645be63497188
#
_cell.length_a   1.000
_cell.length_b   1.000
_cell.length_c   1.000
_cell.angle_alpha   90.00
_cell.angle_beta   90.00
_cell.angle_gamma   90.00
#
_symmetry.space_group_name_H-M   'P 1'
#
loop_
_entity.id
_entity.type
_entity.pdbx_description
1 polymer ?
#
loop_
_entity_poly.entity_id
_entity_poly.type
_entity_poly.pdbx_seq_one_letter_code
_entity_poly.pdbx_strand_id
1 'polypeptide(L)'
;MAALAFRFPSRQRGMTLLELLVVMTLLALIGSLLMQGFGNALSLYERVQRRQLDSIPLELGYGWFAATLAGTQAELDPPRQFRGDGRSLEGVTHRPLLGLPGQVSFFAWRLEEGIGGRLQLTYSQPGQLQWVIATWPAGSQGQFVYRSLQGGPAERWPEAAEQTDGQIPGAILLQITPPGEPPLRWYANLPGRTFPRLDYRDL
;
A
#
# COMPACT_ATOMS: atom_id res chain seq x y z
N MET A 1 -74.32 -37.50 38.63
CA MET A 1 -73.17 -37.82 37.79
C MET A 1 -71.91 -37.26 38.46
N ALA A 2 -71.13 -38.10 39.11
CA ALA A 2 -69.91 -37.72 39.83
C ALA A 2 -68.68 -37.96 38.92
N ALA A 3 -67.94 -36.89 38.60
CA ALA A 3 -66.73 -36.96 37.78
C ALA A 3 -65.54 -37.32 38.71
N LEU A 4 -65.00 -38.49 38.51
CA LEU A 4 -63.74 -38.96 39.13
C LEU A 4 -62.55 -38.24 38.49
N ALA A 5 -61.94 -37.30 39.17
CA ALA A 5 -60.68 -36.70 38.81
C ALA A 5 -59.50 -37.61 39.17
N PHE A 6 -58.88 -38.26 38.19
CA PHE A 6 -57.62 -38.97 38.34
C PHE A 6 -56.46 -38.00 38.52
N ARG A 7 -55.94 -37.89 39.75
CA ARG A 7 -54.70 -37.21 40.04
C ARG A 7 -53.52 -38.16 39.84
N PHE A 8 -52.73 -37.94 38.79
CA PHE A 8 -51.45 -38.62 38.65
C PHE A 8 -50.42 -38.07 39.64
N PRO A 9 -49.80 -38.88 40.47
CA PRO A 9 -48.76 -38.42 41.36
C PRO A 9 -47.50 -38.08 40.53
N SER A 10 -47.12 -36.81 40.48
CA SER A 10 -45.84 -36.34 39.93
C SER A 10 -44.71 -36.88 40.83
N ARG A 11 -44.00 -37.90 40.37
CA ARG A 11 -42.76 -38.38 41.02
C ARG A 11 -41.72 -37.28 40.89
N GLN A 12 -41.52 -36.50 41.89
CA GLN A 12 -40.34 -35.62 42.01
C GLN A 12 -39.12 -36.53 42.25
N ARG A 13 -38.30 -36.73 41.16
CA ARG A 13 -36.99 -37.37 41.27
C ARG A 13 -36.02 -36.28 41.75
N GLY A 14 -35.51 -36.39 42.95
CA GLY A 14 -34.41 -35.53 43.46
C GLY A 14 -33.12 -35.86 42.67
N MET A 15 -32.41 -34.84 42.27
CA MET A 15 -31.11 -34.96 41.62
C MET A 15 -30.10 -35.51 42.62
N THR A 16 -29.33 -36.52 42.27
CA THR A 16 -28.30 -37.05 43.17
C THR A 16 -27.10 -36.13 43.23
N LEU A 17 -26.40 -36.07 44.36
CA LEU A 17 -25.22 -35.24 44.54
C LEU A 17 -24.12 -35.56 43.52
N LEU A 18 -24.01 -36.81 43.11
CA LEU A 18 -23.10 -37.31 42.09
C LEU A 18 -23.46 -36.77 40.70
N GLU A 19 -24.76 -36.74 40.35
CA GLU A 19 -25.22 -36.22 39.05
C GLU A 19 -24.90 -34.69 38.91
N LEU A 20 -25.11 -33.94 40.01
CA LEU A 20 -24.77 -32.51 40.04
C LEU A 20 -23.25 -32.28 39.91
N LEU A 21 -22.42 -33.13 40.54
CA LEU A 21 -20.97 -33.06 40.41
C LEU A 21 -20.50 -33.33 39.01
N VAL A 22 -21.07 -34.37 38.34
CA VAL A 22 -20.74 -34.70 36.93
C VAL A 22 -21.14 -33.58 35.98
N VAL A 23 -22.33 -32.98 36.15
CA VAL A 23 -22.79 -31.85 35.32
C VAL A 23 -21.87 -30.65 35.48
N MET A 24 -21.46 -30.31 36.68
CA MET A 24 -20.56 -29.18 36.94
C MET A 24 -19.17 -29.39 36.35
N THR A 25 -18.62 -30.61 36.46
CA THR A 25 -17.33 -30.95 35.83
C THR A 25 -17.38 -30.89 34.30
N LEU A 26 -18.45 -31.38 33.66
CA LEU A 26 -18.65 -31.28 32.21
C LEU A 26 -18.80 -29.83 31.75
N LEU A 27 -19.58 -29.01 32.49
CA LEU A 27 -19.72 -27.60 32.17
C LEU A 27 -18.40 -26.84 32.30
N ALA A 28 -17.60 -27.14 33.33
CA ALA A 28 -16.26 -26.54 33.45
C ALA A 28 -15.33 -26.95 32.35
N LEU A 29 -15.36 -28.21 31.88
CA LEU A 29 -14.57 -28.71 30.79
C LEU A 29 -14.97 -28.07 29.45
N ILE A 30 -16.28 -27.99 29.17
CA ILE A 30 -16.80 -27.34 27.98
C ILE A 30 -16.42 -25.84 27.97
N GLY A 31 -16.59 -25.15 29.11
CA GLY A 31 -16.20 -23.74 29.23
C GLY A 31 -14.73 -23.52 28.97
N SER A 32 -13.85 -24.39 29.49
CA SER A 32 -12.41 -24.33 29.25
C SER A 32 -12.06 -24.53 27.78
N LEU A 33 -12.66 -25.50 27.09
CA LEU A 33 -12.45 -25.75 25.66
C LEU A 33 -12.92 -24.58 24.78
N LEU A 34 -14.08 -23.98 25.11
CA LEU A 34 -14.60 -22.81 24.41
C LEU A 34 -13.67 -21.60 24.58
N MET A 35 -13.16 -21.38 25.81
CA MET A 35 -12.23 -20.28 26.07
C MET A 35 -10.92 -20.43 25.32
N GLN A 36 -10.36 -21.64 25.23
CA GLN A 36 -9.16 -21.95 24.45
C GLN A 36 -9.41 -21.77 22.95
N GLY A 37 -10.54 -22.27 22.44
CA GLY A 37 -10.93 -22.10 21.04
C GLY A 37 -11.08 -20.63 20.65
N PHE A 38 -11.70 -19.84 21.51
CA PHE A 38 -11.88 -18.40 21.29
C PHE A 38 -10.55 -17.64 21.32
N GLY A 39 -9.66 -17.96 22.26
CA GLY A 39 -8.31 -17.38 22.32
C GLY A 39 -7.48 -17.66 21.06
N ASN A 40 -7.54 -18.89 20.54
CA ASN A 40 -6.87 -19.26 19.29
C ASN A 40 -7.48 -18.55 18.07
N ALA A 41 -8.79 -18.41 18.01
CA ALA A 41 -9.48 -17.69 16.93
C ALA A 41 -9.11 -16.20 16.93
N LEU A 42 -9.07 -15.55 18.10
CA LEU A 42 -8.64 -14.14 18.23
C LEU A 42 -7.18 -13.95 17.78
N SER A 43 -6.28 -14.83 18.23
CA SER A 43 -4.86 -14.73 17.84
C SER A 43 -4.63 -14.91 16.36
N LEU A 44 -5.40 -15.79 15.70
CA LEU A 44 -5.38 -15.96 14.25
C LEU A 44 -5.92 -14.73 13.53
N TYR A 45 -7.04 -14.18 14.02
CA TYR A 45 -7.63 -12.96 13.47
C TYR A 45 -6.68 -11.77 13.57
N GLU A 46 -6.01 -11.56 14.70
CA GLU A 46 -5.01 -10.50 14.86
C GLU A 46 -3.80 -10.67 13.93
N ARG A 47 -3.33 -11.91 13.69
CA ARG A 47 -2.22 -12.17 12.74
C ARG A 47 -2.61 -11.88 11.30
N VAL A 48 -3.83 -12.27 10.90
CA VAL A 48 -4.36 -11.98 9.57
C VAL A 48 -4.56 -10.49 9.37
N GLN A 49 -5.13 -9.80 10.36
CA GLN A 49 -5.39 -8.37 10.31
C GLN A 49 -4.09 -7.56 10.25
N ARG A 50 -3.05 -7.91 11.01
CA ARG A 50 -1.74 -7.25 10.94
C ARG A 50 -1.11 -7.41 9.55
N ARG A 51 -1.14 -8.61 8.96
CA ARG A 51 -0.61 -8.83 7.60
C ARG A 51 -1.38 -8.06 6.53
N GLN A 52 -2.69 -7.95 6.65
CA GLN A 52 -3.51 -7.19 5.71
C GLN A 52 -3.30 -5.68 5.85
N LEU A 53 -3.11 -5.15 7.06
CA LEU A 53 -2.84 -3.73 7.28
C LEU A 53 -1.44 -3.32 6.80
N ASP A 54 -0.47 -4.24 6.77
CA ASP A 54 0.87 -3.97 6.26
C ASP A 54 0.95 -4.04 4.72
N SER A 55 0.10 -4.85 4.06
CA SER A 55 0.11 -5.04 2.60
C SER A 55 -0.81 -4.06 1.83
N ILE A 56 -1.95 -3.69 2.38
CA ILE A 56 -2.87 -2.72 1.75
C ILE A 56 -2.19 -1.37 1.45
N PRO A 57 -1.40 -0.78 2.36
CA PRO A 57 -0.69 0.45 2.07
C PRO A 57 0.30 0.34 0.91
N LEU A 58 0.99 -0.80 0.77
CA LEU A 58 1.96 -1.03 -0.30
C LEU A 58 1.30 -1.14 -1.68
N GLU A 59 0.18 -1.86 -1.78
CA GLU A 59 -0.59 -1.99 -3.03
C GLU A 59 -1.21 -0.65 -3.45
N LEU A 60 -1.78 0.10 -2.50
CA LEU A 60 -2.29 1.44 -2.74
C LEU A 60 -1.15 2.39 -3.16
N GLY A 61 -0.01 2.33 -2.47
CA GLY A 61 1.18 3.11 -2.80
C GLY A 61 1.67 2.84 -4.22
N TYR A 62 1.70 1.58 -4.64
CA TYR A 62 1.99 1.22 -6.02
C TYR A 62 0.97 1.79 -7.01
N GLY A 63 -0.32 1.67 -6.71
CA GLY A 63 -1.38 2.22 -7.54
C GLY A 63 -1.25 3.74 -7.73
N TRP A 64 -0.96 4.46 -6.67
CA TRP A 64 -0.72 5.91 -6.70
C TRP A 64 0.53 6.28 -7.51
N PHE A 65 1.63 5.57 -7.28
CA PHE A 65 2.87 5.74 -8.04
C PHE A 65 2.64 5.53 -9.54
N ALA A 66 2.03 4.40 -9.91
CA ALA A 66 1.76 4.06 -11.30
C ALA A 66 0.78 5.06 -11.95
N ALA A 67 -0.29 5.46 -11.24
CA ALA A 67 -1.27 6.42 -11.76
C ALA A 67 -0.67 7.80 -12.00
N THR A 68 0.14 8.31 -11.07
CA THR A 68 0.82 9.60 -11.21
C THR A 68 1.75 9.60 -12.40
N LEU A 69 2.56 8.55 -12.56
CA LEU A 69 3.51 8.43 -13.66
C LEU A 69 2.84 8.19 -15.00
N ALA A 70 1.75 7.43 -15.03
CA ALA A 70 0.96 7.26 -16.25
C ALA A 70 0.31 8.56 -16.75
N GLY A 71 0.15 9.55 -15.86
CA GLY A 71 -0.34 10.88 -16.19
C GLY A 71 0.74 11.90 -16.52
N THR A 72 2.03 11.52 -16.50
CA THR A 72 3.14 12.43 -16.75
C THR A 72 3.16 12.91 -18.21
N GLN A 73 3.49 14.18 -18.38
CA GLN A 73 3.59 14.82 -19.69
C GLN A 73 5.00 15.32 -19.95
N ALA A 74 5.38 15.29 -21.23
CA ALA A 74 6.58 15.94 -21.71
C ALA A 74 6.34 17.45 -21.86
N GLU A 75 7.20 18.25 -21.26
CA GLU A 75 7.09 19.72 -21.23
C GLU A 75 8.39 20.37 -21.73
N LEU A 76 8.26 21.44 -22.52
CA LEU A 76 9.40 22.21 -23.01
C LEU A 76 9.93 23.19 -21.95
N ASP A 77 9.06 23.72 -21.12
CA ASP A 77 9.41 24.70 -20.09
C ASP A 77 10.36 24.08 -19.06
N PRO A 78 11.62 24.54 -18.92
CA PRO A 78 12.61 23.95 -18.03
C PRO A 78 12.13 23.66 -16.60
N PRO A 79 11.36 24.55 -15.94
CA PRO A 79 10.85 24.25 -14.59
C PRO A 79 9.82 23.11 -14.57
N ARG A 80 9.20 22.77 -15.71
CA ARG A 80 8.17 21.72 -15.83
C ARG A 80 8.67 20.42 -16.42
N GLN A 81 9.90 20.41 -16.90
CA GLN A 81 10.51 19.22 -17.50
C GLN A 81 10.63 18.10 -16.48
N PHE A 82 10.42 16.88 -16.95
CA PHE A 82 10.65 15.68 -16.15
C PHE A 82 12.14 15.52 -15.86
N ARG A 83 12.47 15.36 -14.58
CA ARG A 83 13.84 15.10 -14.10
C ARG A 83 13.82 14.00 -13.05
N GLY A 84 14.92 13.27 -12.97
CA GLY A 84 15.07 12.29 -11.92
C GLY A 84 16.48 11.76 -11.78
N ASP A 85 16.76 11.25 -10.60
CA ASP A 85 17.97 10.53 -10.23
C ASP A 85 17.62 9.26 -9.46
N GLY A 86 18.60 8.56 -8.90
CA GLY A 86 18.37 7.34 -8.15
C GLY A 86 17.52 7.52 -6.89
N ARG A 87 17.35 8.74 -6.37
CA ARG A 87 16.64 9.03 -5.13
C ARG A 87 15.39 9.89 -5.27
N SER A 88 15.27 10.60 -6.37
CA SER A 88 14.17 11.53 -6.60
C SER A 88 13.74 11.55 -8.05
N LEU A 89 12.48 11.87 -8.27
CA LEU A 89 11.95 12.20 -9.57
C LEU A 89 10.86 13.26 -9.44
N GLU A 90 10.79 14.15 -10.40
CA GLU A 90 9.83 15.23 -10.44
C GLU A 90 9.37 15.53 -11.87
N GLY A 91 8.21 16.12 -12.00
CA GLY A 91 7.63 16.46 -13.28
C GLY A 91 6.22 17.01 -13.16
N VAL A 92 5.50 16.96 -14.26
CA VAL A 92 4.13 17.43 -14.38
C VAL A 92 3.21 16.27 -14.75
N THR A 93 2.08 16.15 -14.06
CA THR A 93 1.08 15.11 -14.30
C THR A 93 -0.34 15.70 -14.34
N HIS A 94 -1.23 15.08 -15.11
CA HIS A 94 -2.68 15.34 -15.06
C HIS A 94 -3.44 14.28 -14.24
N ARG A 95 -2.70 13.43 -13.52
CA ARG A 95 -3.25 12.49 -12.52
C ARG A 95 -2.57 12.69 -11.16
N PRO A 96 -2.72 13.90 -10.56
CA PRO A 96 -2.14 14.14 -9.24
C PRO A 96 -2.85 13.30 -8.18
N LEU A 97 -2.15 12.97 -7.10
CA LEU A 97 -2.78 12.29 -5.95
C LEU A 97 -3.76 13.18 -5.21
N LEU A 98 -3.49 14.48 -5.19
CA LEU A 98 -4.32 15.50 -4.57
C LEU A 98 -4.82 16.43 -5.66
N GLY A 99 -6.12 16.68 -5.69
CA GLY A 99 -6.74 17.56 -6.67
C GLY A 99 -7.72 16.86 -7.60
N LEU A 100 -8.19 17.57 -8.60
CA LEU A 100 -9.16 17.05 -9.55
C LEU A 100 -8.45 16.31 -10.69
N PRO A 101 -8.94 15.14 -11.12
CA PRO A 101 -8.44 14.46 -12.31
C PRO A 101 -8.48 15.39 -13.54
N GLY A 102 -7.39 15.39 -14.32
CA GLY A 102 -7.26 16.26 -15.51
C GLY A 102 -6.64 17.63 -15.21
N GLN A 103 -6.52 18.01 -13.95
CA GLN A 103 -5.77 19.22 -13.59
C GLN A 103 -4.28 18.94 -13.65
N VAL A 104 -3.56 19.74 -14.43
CA VAL A 104 -2.11 19.67 -14.54
C VAL A 104 -1.47 20.15 -13.24
N SER A 105 -0.64 19.33 -12.62
CA SER A 105 0.01 19.63 -11.37
C SER A 105 1.46 19.12 -11.36
N PHE A 106 2.33 19.88 -10.71
CA PHE A 106 3.67 19.40 -10.39
C PHE A 106 3.59 18.27 -9.34
N PHE A 107 4.51 17.36 -9.43
CA PHE A 107 4.69 16.31 -8.45
C PHE A 107 6.17 16.02 -8.23
N ALA A 108 6.49 15.50 -7.05
CA ALA A 108 7.79 14.91 -6.77
C ALA A 108 7.61 13.64 -5.92
N TRP A 109 8.36 12.61 -6.30
CA TRP A 109 8.55 11.40 -5.52
C TRP A 109 9.99 11.35 -5.02
N ARG A 110 10.19 11.01 -3.75
CA ARG A 110 11.53 10.93 -3.15
C ARG A 110 11.68 9.72 -2.26
N LEU A 111 12.90 9.17 -2.25
CA LEU A 111 13.35 8.16 -1.32
C LEU A 111 14.22 8.85 -0.26
N GLU A 112 13.70 8.92 0.95
CA GLU A 112 14.32 9.65 2.07
C GLU A 112 14.50 8.72 3.28
N GLU A 113 15.46 9.03 4.12
CA GLU A 113 15.58 8.38 5.43
C GLU A 113 14.68 9.09 6.43
N GLY A 114 13.74 8.33 6.99
CA GLY A 114 12.87 8.77 8.06
C GLY A 114 13.41 8.45 9.44
N ILE A 115 12.56 8.60 10.43
CA ILE A 115 12.91 8.36 11.85
C ILE A 115 13.42 6.92 12.03
N GLY A 116 14.55 6.78 12.72
CA GLY A 116 15.16 5.47 13.00
C GLY A 116 15.84 4.81 11.81
N GLY A 117 16.26 5.58 10.80
CA GLY A 117 16.96 5.07 9.62
C GLY A 117 16.08 4.24 8.67
N ARG A 118 14.76 4.38 8.78
CA ARG A 118 13.80 3.69 7.92
C ARG A 118 13.74 4.38 6.57
N LEU A 119 13.77 3.61 5.48
CA LEU A 119 13.57 4.16 4.14
C LEU A 119 12.10 4.50 3.92
N GLN A 120 11.83 5.70 3.42
CA GLN A 120 10.49 6.17 3.13
C GLN A 120 10.37 6.61 1.67
N LEU A 121 9.27 6.24 1.02
CA LEU A 121 8.85 6.81 -0.24
C LEU A 121 7.86 7.93 0.06
N THR A 122 8.18 9.12 -0.37
CA THR A 122 7.37 10.32 -0.12
C THR A 122 6.85 10.90 -1.43
N TYR A 123 5.70 11.54 -1.36
CA TYR A 123 5.07 12.27 -2.44
C TYR A 123 4.82 13.71 -2.01
N SER A 124 5.07 14.65 -2.89
CA SER A 124 4.79 16.07 -2.64
C SER A 124 4.24 16.78 -3.88
N GLN A 125 3.45 17.81 -3.64
CA GLN A 125 2.95 18.78 -4.62
C GLN A 125 3.20 20.19 -4.10
N PRO A 126 3.37 21.21 -4.98
CA PRO A 126 3.56 22.58 -4.56
C PRO A 126 2.42 23.07 -3.65
N GLY A 127 2.78 23.68 -2.52
CA GLY A 127 1.80 24.20 -1.56
C GLY A 127 1.07 23.14 -0.71
N GLN A 128 1.44 21.87 -0.84
CA GLN A 128 0.87 20.76 -0.07
C GLN A 128 1.91 20.17 0.88
N LEU A 129 1.43 19.52 1.95
CA LEU A 129 2.29 18.75 2.84
C LEU A 129 2.84 17.52 2.10
N GLN A 130 4.06 17.16 2.45
CA GLN A 130 4.68 15.93 1.98
C GLN A 130 4.00 14.71 2.62
N TRP A 131 3.67 13.70 1.82
CA TRP A 131 3.01 12.48 2.26
C TRP A 131 3.97 11.31 2.22
N VAL A 132 4.03 10.57 3.31
CA VAL A 132 4.72 9.29 3.36
C VAL A 132 3.78 8.23 2.79
N ILE A 133 4.16 7.65 1.65
CA ILE A 133 3.36 6.67 0.91
C ILE A 133 3.68 5.25 1.34
N ALA A 134 4.96 4.96 1.54
CA ALA A 134 5.43 3.67 1.99
C ALA A 134 6.68 3.82 2.87
N THR A 135 6.90 2.85 3.77
CA THR A 135 8.04 2.84 4.68
C THR A 135 8.60 1.42 4.78
N TRP A 136 9.91 1.29 4.68
CA TRP A 136 10.64 0.02 4.79
C TRP A 136 11.58 0.03 6.00
N PRO A 137 12.01 -1.14 6.50
CA PRO A 137 12.90 -1.25 7.66
C PRO A 137 14.20 -0.45 7.49
N ALA A 138 14.84 -0.11 8.61
CA ALA A 138 16.16 0.50 8.60
C ALA A 138 17.18 -0.40 7.86
N GLY A 139 18.08 0.22 7.09
CA GLY A 139 19.04 -0.48 6.24
C GLY A 139 18.50 -0.91 4.88
N SER A 140 17.23 -0.64 4.56
CA SER A 140 16.70 -0.84 3.22
C SER A 140 17.39 0.08 2.21
N GLN A 141 17.71 -0.47 1.04
CA GLN A 141 18.23 0.29 -0.08
C GLN A 141 17.13 0.49 -1.12
N GLY A 142 17.08 1.68 -1.73
CA GLY A 142 16.08 1.99 -2.74
C GLY A 142 16.64 2.87 -3.83
N GLN A 143 16.16 2.68 -5.07
CA GLN A 143 16.53 3.54 -6.20
C GLN A 143 15.46 3.58 -7.27
N PHE A 144 15.42 4.69 -7.99
CA PHE A 144 14.69 4.81 -9.25
C PHE A 144 15.61 4.48 -10.41
N VAL A 145 15.08 3.75 -11.40
CA VAL A 145 15.76 3.41 -12.64
C VAL A 145 14.86 3.80 -13.79
N TYR A 146 15.40 4.52 -14.75
CA TYR A 146 14.67 5.06 -15.90
C TYR A 146 14.96 4.21 -17.13
N ARG A 147 13.96 4.05 -18.00
CA ARG A 147 14.12 3.38 -19.30
C ARG A 147 13.64 4.29 -20.40
N SER A 148 14.52 4.57 -21.38
CA SER A 148 14.08 5.19 -22.61
C SER A 148 13.35 4.16 -23.49
N LEU A 149 12.61 4.60 -24.52
CA LEU A 149 11.95 3.69 -25.46
C LEU A 149 12.96 2.90 -26.33
N GLN A 150 14.17 3.40 -26.50
CA GLN A 150 15.18 2.83 -27.40
C GLN A 150 16.50 2.47 -26.70
N GLY A 151 16.63 2.81 -25.41
CA GLY A 151 17.88 2.65 -24.65
C GLY A 151 17.79 1.65 -23.51
N GLY A 152 18.95 1.42 -22.89
CA GLY A 152 19.10 0.63 -21.68
C GLY A 152 18.54 1.33 -20.42
N PRO A 153 18.70 0.71 -19.25
CA PRO A 153 18.38 1.32 -17.97
C PRO A 153 19.38 2.45 -17.65
N ALA A 154 18.88 3.58 -17.15
CA ALA A 154 19.66 4.73 -16.70
C ALA A 154 19.32 5.07 -15.25
N GLU A 155 20.30 5.51 -14.47
CA GLU A 155 20.14 5.92 -13.08
C GLU A 155 19.72 7.39 -12.93
N ARG A 156 19.68 8.12 -14.03
CA ARG A 156 19.33 9.55 -14.10
C ARG A 156 18.50 9.83 -15.34
N TRP A 157 17.62 10.81 -15.24
CA TRP A 157 16.88 11.32 -16.37
C TRP A 157 16.86 12.87 -16.38
N PRO A 158 17.15 13.55 -17.51
CA PRO A 158 17.67 12.94 -18.74
C PRO A 158 19.07 12.36 -18.54
N GLU A 159 19.43 11.34 -19.34
CA GLU A 159 20.69 10.62 -19.23
C GLU A 159 21.88 11.51 -19.60
N ALA A 160 21.71 12.35 -20.61
CA ALA A 160 22.70 13.36 -21.03
C ALA A 160 22.06 14.75 -21.12
N ALA A 161 22.83 15.79 -20.84
CA ALA A 161 22.35 17.19 -20.91
C ALA A 161 21.86 17.60 -22.30
N GLU A 162 22.32 16.94 -23.35
CA GLU A 162 21.95 17.19 -24.74
C GLU A 162 20.62 16.52 -25.17
N GLN A 163 20.07 15.60 -24.34
CA GLN A 163 18.75 14.95 -24.58
C GLN A 163 17.59 15.75 -23.98
N THR A 164 17.79 17.03 -23.70
CA THR A 164 16.95 17.81 -22.81
C THR A 164 15.72 18.48 -23.40
N ASP A 165 15.26 18.10 -24.56
CA ASP A 165 14.07 18.73 -25.14
C ASP A 165 12.76 18.30 -24.47
N GLY A 166 12.74 18.27 -23.13
CA GLY A 166 11.52 17.98 -22.35
C GLY A 166 11.01 16.56 -22.47
N GLN A 167 11.85 15.60 -22.89
CA GLN A 167 11.48 14.20 -23.03
C GLN A 167 11.19 13.54 -21.69
N ILE A 168 10.25 12.60 -21.69
CA ILE A 168 9.99 11.72 -20.56
C ILE A 168 10.48 10.29 -20.84
N PRO A 169 10.86 9.51 -19.82
CA PRO A 169 11.22 8.10 -20.00
C PRO A 169 9.99 7.29 -20.43
N GLY A 170 10.20 6.17 -21.12
CA GLY A 170 9.13 5.24 -21.47
C GLY A 170 8.61 4.45 -20.26
N ALA A 171 9.48 4.20 -19.29
CA ALA A 171 9.14 3.51 -18.05
C ALA A 171 10.07 3.89 -16.91
N ILE A 172 9.57 3.74 -15.67
CA ILE A 172 10.32 3.94 -14.44
C ILE A 172 10.14 2.69 -13.57
N LEU A 173 11.25 2.21 -13.04
CA LEU A 173 11.30 1.12 -12.06
C LEU A 173 11.74 1.70 -10.71
N LEU A 174 10.91 1.56 -9.68
CA LEU A 174 11.33 1.71 -8.29
C LEU A 174 11.76 0.34 -7.79
N GLN A 175 13.00 0.24 -7.35
CA GLN A 175 13.57 -0.96 -6.76
C GLN A 175 13.90 -0.71 -5.30
N ILE A 176 13.37 -1.54 -4.41
CA ILE A 176 13.64 -1.49 -2.97
C ILE A 176 14.18 -2.85 -2.54
N THR A 177 15.26 -2.85 -1.79
CA THR A 177 15.89 -4.07 -1.24
C THR A 177 15.91 -3.94 0.28
N PRO A 178 14.90 -4.49 0.98
CA PRO A 178 14.91 -4.54 2.44
C PRO A 178 15.96 -5.54 2.94
N PRO A 179 16.51 -5.35 4.14
CA PRO A 179 17.45 -6.30 4.71
C PRO A 179 16.77 -7.65 5.01
N GLY A 180 17.31 -8.72 4.47
CA GLY A 180 16.81 -10.09 4.69
C GLY A 180 15.54 -10.47 3.96
N GLU A 181 15.00 -9.61 3.10
CA GLU A 181 13.81 -9.86 2.30
C GLU A 181 14.10 -9.79 0.79
N PRO A 182 13.28 -10.43 -0.05
CA PRO A 182 13.43 -10.31 -1.50
C PRO A 182 13.19 -8.88 -1.97
N PRO A 183 13.85 -8.44 -3.06
CA PRO A 183 13.69 -7.10 -3.59
C PRO A 183 12.26 -6.85 -4.10
N LEU A 184 11.66 -5.75 -3.69
CA LEU A 184 10.41 -5.21 -4.21
C LEU A 184 10.68 -4.40 -5.48
N ARG A 185 9.84 -4.55 -6.49
CA ARG A 185 9.93 -3.83 -7.75
C ARG A 185 8.57 -3.26 -8.16
N TRP A 186 8.48 -1.95 -8.25
CA TRP A 186 7.33 -1.25 -8.81
C TRP A 186 7.67 -0.74 -10.20
N TYR A 187 6.94 -1.17 -11.18
CA TYR A 187 7.15 -0.80 -12.57
C TYR A 187 6.00 0.07 -13.07
N ALA A 188 6.30 1.26 -13.56
CA ALA A 188 5.32 2.17 -14.13
C ALA A 188 5.70 2.53 -15.57
N ASN A 189 4.78 2.31 -16.49
CA ASN A 189 4.87 2.81 -17.85
C ASN A 189 4.40 4.26 -17.92
N LEU A 190 5.06 5.05 -18.74
CA LEU A 190 4.65 6.40 -19.09
C LEU A 190 4.08 6.37 -20.52
N PRO A 191 2.77 6.12 -20.70
CA PRO A 191 2.15 5.95 -22.02
C PRO A 191 2.01 7.27 -22.79
N GLY A 192 2.39 8.40 -22.16
CA GLY A 192 2.36 9.73 -22.75
C GLY A 192 3.26 9.86 -23.98
N ARG A 193 3.11 10.95 -24.71
CA ARG A 193 4.06 11.30 -25.77
C ARG A 193 5.42 11.56 -25.13
N THR A 194 6.42 10.90 -25.62
CA THR A 194 7.80 11.02 -25.12
C THR A 194 8.36 12.43 -25.38
N PHE A 195 7.87 13.10 -26.44
CA PHE A 195 8.29 14.44 -26.84
C PHE A 195 7.19 15.48 -26.55
N PRO A 196 7.57 16.69 -26.14
CA PRO A 196 6.65 17.79 -25.96
C PRO A 196 5.91 18.14 -27.24
N ARG A 197 4.71 18.71 -27.13
CA ARG A 197 4.02 19.33 -28.27
C ARG A 197 4.71 20.66 -28.58
N LEU A 198 5.18 20.79 -29.81
CA LEU A 198 5.51 22.11 -30.34
C LEU A 198 4.18 22.86 -30.51
N ASP A 199 4.01 23.98 -29.83
CA ASP A 199 2.90 24.88 -30.12
C ASP A 199 3.27 25.69 -31.36
N TYR A 200 2.36 25.70 -32.38
CA TYR A 200 2.56 26.49 -33.60
C TYR A 200 2.64 28.00 -33.37
N ARG A 201 2.43 28.45 -32.11
CA ARG A 201 2.59 29.84 -31.73
C ARG A 201 4.01 30.23 -31.40
N ASP A 202 4.91 29.26 -31.29
CA ASP A 202 6.34 29.44 -30.99
C ASP A 202 7.21 29.40 -32.26
N LEU A 203 6.58 29.30 -33.47
CA LEU A 203 7.18 29.41 -34.78
C LEU A 203 6.86 30.76 -35.43
#